data_fb9dd155147c5b88a9aad4099d45073f
#
_entry.id   fb9dd155147c5b88a9aad4099d45073f
#
_cell.length_a   1.000
_cell.length_b   1.000
_cell.length_c   1.000
_cell.angle_alpha   90.00
_cell.angle_beta   90.00
_cell.angle_gamma   90.00
#
_symmetry.space_group_name_H-M   'P 1'
#
loop_
_entity.id
_entity.type
_entity.pdbx_description
1 polymer ?
#
loop_
_entity_poly.entity_id
_entity_poly.type
_entity_poly.pdbx_seq_one_letter_code
_entity_poly.pdbx_strand_id
1 'polypeptide(L)'
;EPGPKLRKLLAEMPAATLAAEARRNLEILMLHDPAKIDGVAIHMQIMNTTRAKTRSRDMGRAYKLTEVLPRVKTPLSGIWGEFDSTTYPHIQERIDLFRAVQPDFEMNVIAGAGHWVAYEAAEAFNAKLIEVLGR
;
A
#
# COMPACT_ATOMS: atom_id res chain seq x y z
N GLU A 1 21.29 -3.78 -2.94
CA GLU A 1 21.39 -2.36 -3.35
C GLU A 1 20.25 -1.57 -2.73
N PRO A 2 20.45 -0.30 -2.30
CA PRO A 2 19.37 0.53 -1.81
C PRO A 2 18.39 0.78 -2.96
N GLY A 3 17.10 0.50 -2.72
CA GLY A 3 16.04 0.71 -3.70
C GLY A 3 15.92 2.17 -4.16
N PRO A 4 15.11 2.46 -5.20
CA PRO A 4 14.98 3.80 -5.74
C PRO A 4 14.47 4.78 -4.68
N LYS A 5 15.18 5.90 -4.53
CA LYS A 5 14.83 6.92 -3.53
C LYS A 5 13.60 7.72 -3.96
N LEU A 6 12.61 7.80 -3.09
CA LEU A 6 11.47 8.69 -3.26
C LEU A 6 11.92 10.16 -3.24
N ARG A 7 11.24 10.99 -4.03
CA ARG A 7 11.45 12.45 -4.03
C ARG A 7 10.57 13.12 -2.97
N LYS A 8 11.14 14.09 -2.27
CA LYS A 8 10.37 14.92 -1.34
C LYS A 8 9.47 15.85 -2.15
N LEU A 9 8.18 15.85 -1.86
CA LEU A 9 7.21 16.76 -2.45
C LEU A 9 7.04 17.96 -1.51
N LEU A 10 7.25 19.16 -2.03
CA LEU A 10 7.13 20.41 -1.30
C LEU A 10 6.04 21.27 -1.92
N ALA A 11 5.17 21.85 -1.09
CA ALA A 11 4.01 22.62 -1.56
C ALA A 11 4.39 23.86 -2.40
N GLU A 12 5.59 24.39 -2.19
CA GLU A 12 6.15 25.55 -2.91
C GLU A 12 6.76 25.21 -4.28
N MET A 13 6.84 23.92 -4.64
CA MET A 13 7.36 23.54 -5.96
C MET A 13 6.46 24.04 -7.10
N PRO A 14 7.01 24.36 -8.28
CA PRO A 14 6.21 24.61 -9.46
C PRO A 14 5.27 23.43 -9.76
N ALA A 15 4.02 23.69 -10.14
CA ALA A 15 2.99 22.67 -10.31
C ALA A 15 3.40 21.52 -11.23
N ALA A 16 4.07 21.82 -12.35
CA ALA A 16 4.54 20.81 -13.29
C ALA A 16 5.62 19.90 -12.66
N THR A 17 6.56 20.48 -11.92
CA THR A 17 7.62 19.72 -11.21
C THR A 17 6.99 18.84 -10.12
N LEU A 18 6.07 19.40 -9.35
CA LEU A 18 5.38 18.69 -8.27
C LEU A 18 4.60 17.47 -8.82
N ALA A 19 3.90 17.65 -9.95
CA ALA A 19 3.16 16.57 -10.61
C ALA A 19 4.11 15.47 -11.15
N ALA A 20 5.23 15.86 -11.77
CA ALA A 20 6.21 14.90 -12.28
C ALA A 20 6.87 14.07 -11.17
N GLU A 21 7.26 14.70 -10.07
CA GLU A 21 7.86 14.00 -8.94
C GLU A 21 6.81 13.13 -8.19
N ALA A 22 5.56 13.58 -8.12
CA ALA A 22 4.48 12.78 -7.56
C ALA A 22 4.22 11.52 -8.41
N ARG A 23 4.16 11.65 -9.74
CA ARG A 23 4.05 10.52 -10.67
C ARG A 23 5.17 9.51 -10.45
N ARG A 24 6.42 9.99 -10.41
CA ARG A 24 7.58 9.14 -10.18
C ARG A 24 7.51 8.39 -8.84
N ASN A 25 7.07 9.05 -7.76
CA ASN A 25 6.89 8.40 -6.46
C ASN A 25 5.79 7.33 -6.47
N LEU A 26 4.70 7.58 -7.23
CA LEU A 26 3.62 6.61 -7.43
C LEU A 26 4.13 5.35 -8.14
N GLU A 27 4.90 5.51 -9.22
CA GLU A 27 5.52 4.41 -9.98
C GLU A 27 6.45 3.57 -9.12
N ILE A 28 7.20 4.19 -8.21
CA ILE A 28 8.15 3.49 -7.35
C ILE A 28 7.46 2.72 -6.22
N LEU A 29 6.40 3.28 -5.64
CA LEU A 29 5.91 2.78 -4.35
C LEU A 29 4.45 2.32 -4.36
N MET A 30 3.57 2.95 -5.15
CA MET A 30 2.13 2.79 -4.95
C MET A 30 1.42 2.01 -6.05
N LEU A 31 1.76 2.25 -7.30
CA LEU A 31 1.06 1.70 -8.47
C LEU A 31 2.04 0.92 -9.34
N HIS A 32 1.69 -0.31 -9.67
CA HIS A 32 2.51 -1.18 -10.52
C HIS A 32 2.33 -0.84 -12.01
N ASP A 33 1.10 -0.59 -12.44
CA ASP A 33 0.78 -0.23 -13.82
C ASP A 33 0.87 1.29 -14.03
N PRO A 34 1.86 1.80 -14.81
CA PRO A 34 1.98 3.24 -15.08
C PRO A 34 0.76 3.84 -15.78
N ALA A 35 -0.06 3.03 -16.49
CA ALA A 35 -1.27 3.50 -17.15
C ALA A 35 -2.38 3.89 -16.17
N LYS A 36 -2.31 3.38 -14.93
CA LYS A 36 -3.23 3.73 -13.84
C LYS A 36 -2.86 5.00 -13.09
N ILE A 37 -1.71 5.62 -13.41
CA ILE A 37 -1.30 6.88 -12.79
C ILE A 37 -1.96 8.04 -13.53
N ASP A 38 -3.20 8.32 -13.18
CA ASP A 38 -3.98 9.42 -13.72
C ASP A 38 -3.86 10.72 -12.88
N GLY A 39 -4.61 11.75 -13.27
CA GLY A 39 -4.63 13.03 -12.56
C GLY A 39 -5.13 12.93 -11.13
N VAL A 40 -6.03 11.99 -10.84
CA VAL A 40 -6.57 11.76 -9.48
C VAL A 40 -5.48 11.14 -8.59
N ALA A 41 -4.77 10.11 -9.07
CA ALA A 41 -3.67 9.50 -8.33
C ALA A 41 -2.58 10.52 -7.99
N ILE A 42 -2.18 11.36 -8.98
CA ILE A 42 -1.19 12.42 -8.79
C ILE A 42 -1.68 13.44 -7.75
N HIS A 43 -2.94 13.89 -7.86
CA HIS A 43 -3.53 14.83 -6.91
C HIS A 43 -3.54 14.24 -5.49
N MET A 44 -4.02 13.01 -5.31
CA MET A 44 -4.02 12.31 -4.01
C MET A 44 -2.61 12.23 -3.41
N GLN A 45 -1.62 11.85 -4.21
CA GLN A 45 -0.24 11.75 -3.75
C GLN A 45 0.31 13.10 -3.26
N ILE A 46 0.07 14.16 -4.02
CA ILE A 46 0.47 15.52 -3.66
C ILE A 46 -0.20 15.94 -2.34
N MET A 47 -1.53 15.80 -2.25
CA MET A 47 -2.30 16.22 -1.08
C MET A 47 -1.91 15.44 0.17
N ASN A 48 -1.79 14.12 0.07
CA ASN A 48 -1.40 13.28 1.19
C ASN A 48 0.00 13.60 1.69
N THR A 49 0.94 13.91 0.79
CA THR A 49 2.32 14.17 1.15
C THR A 49 2.54 15.59 1.67
N THR A 50 1.99 16.60 0.99
CA THR A 50 2.24 18.01 1.35
C THR A 50 1.42 18.48 2.55
N ARG A 51 0.29 17.82 2.85
CA ARG A 51 -0.59 18.14 3.98
C ARG A 51 -0.45 17.19 5.17
N ALA A 52 0.43 16.20 5.09
CA ALA A 52 0.66 15.27 6.20
C ALA A 52 1.15 16.03 7.45
N LYS A 53 0.38 15.94 8.52
CA LYS A 53 0.72 16.53 9.83
C LYS A 53 1.49 15.55 10.72
N THR A 54 1.45 14.27 10.41
CA THR A 54 2.02 13.19 11.21
C THR A 54 3.25 12.59 10.52
N ARG A 55 4.31 12.38 11.27
CA ARG A 55 5.50 11.64 10.80
C ARG A 55 5.27 10.13 10.95
N SER A 56 4.39 9.55 10.13
CA SER A 56 4.00 8.14 10.22
C SER A 56 5.19 7.16 10.11
N ARG A 57 6.27 7.55 9.45
CA ARG A 57 7.50 6.74 9.35
C ARG A 57 8.11 6.44 10.71
N ASP A 58 8.08 7.40 11.64
CA ASP A 58 8.63 7.22 12.98
C ASP A 58 7.70 6.32 13.82
N MET A 59 6.38 6.42 13.62
CA MET A 59 5.39 5.54 14.26
C MET A 59 5.52 4.10 13.78
N GLY A 60 5.69 3.85 12.48
CA GLY A 60 5.86 2.50 11.92
C GLY A 60 7.11 1.78 12.42
N ARG A 61 8.12 2.52 12.88
CA ARG A 61 9.32 1.96 13.51
C ARG A 61 9.12 1.64 15.00
N ALA A 62 8.23 2.37 15.69
CA ALA A 62 7.98 2.24 17.11
C ALA A 62 7.02 1.07 17.44
N TYR A 63 6.08 0.76 16.55
CA TYR A 63 5.07 -0.27 16.78
C TYR A 63 5.25 -1.44 15.82
N LYS A 64 5.79 -2.53 16.33
CA LYS A 64 5.93 -3.75 15.55
C LYS A 64 4.59 -4.47 15.47
N LEU A 65 4.13 -4.75 14.27
CA LEU A 65 2.92 -5.53 14.01
C LEU A 65 2.96 -6.88 14.78
N THR A 66 4.12 -7.51 14.80
CA THR A 66 4.35 -8.78 15.51
C THR A 66 4.05 -8.74 17.01
N GLU A 67 4.18 -7.59 17.66
CA GLU A 67 3.91 -7.43 19.11
C GLU A 67 2.41 -7.20 19.39
N VAL A 68 1.69 -6.63 18.41
CA VAL A 68 0.27 -6.29 18.55
C VAL A 68 -0.63 -7.41 18.05
N LEU A 69 -0.24 -8.07 16.98
CA LEU A 69 -1.03 -9.09 16.29
C LEU A 69 -1.56 -10.21 17.22
N PRO A 70 -0.80 -10.75 18.19
CA PRO A 70 -1.30 -11.77 19.12
C PRO A 70 -2.45 -11.32 20.02
N ARG A 71 -2.68 -10.00 20.14
CA ARG A 71 -3.77 -9.43 20.96
C ARG A 71 -5.07 -9.27 20.15
N VAL A 72 -5.01 -9.38 18.82
CA VAL A 72 -6.18 -9.25 17.94
C VAL A 72 -7.01 -10.53 18.05
N LYS A 73 -8.27 -10.39 18.46
CA LYS A 73 -9.20 -11.52 18.65
C LYS A 73 -10.25 -11.62 17.54
N THR A 74 -10.43 -10.53 16.77
CA THR A 74 -11.31 -10.53 15.61
C THR A 74 -10.69 -11.34 14.47
N PRO A 75 -11.49 -12.08 13.67
CA PRO A 75 -10.99 -12.72 12.46
C PRO A 75 -10.30 -11.70 11.53
N LEU A 76 -9.20 -12.12 10.94
CA LEU A 76 -8.44 -11.30 10.02
C LEU A 76 -8.43 -11.92 8.62
N SER A 77 -8.59 -11.09 7.61
CA SER A 77 -8.35 -11.42 6.21
C SER A 77 -7.53 -10.31 5.57
N GLY A 78 -6.71 -10.65 4.59
CA GLY A 78 -5.89 -9.70 3.86
C GLY A 78 -6.28 -9.62 2.38
N ILE A 79 -6.21 -8.42 1.80
CA ILE A 79 -6.27 -8.20 0.35
C ILE A 79 -5.04 -7.39 -0.02
N TRP A 80 -4.17 -7.96 -0.85
CA TRP A 80 -2.90 -7.37 -1.26
C TRP A 80 -2.75 -7.34 -2.77
N GLY A 81 -2.01 -6.37 -3.29
CA GLY A 81 -1.53 -6.40 -4.68
C GLY A 81 -0.34 -7.34 -4.82
N GLU A 82 -0.27 -8.08 -5.92
CA GLU A 82 0.83 -8.99 -6.24
C GLU A 82 2.20 -8.30 -6.21
N PHE A 83 2.25 -7.08 -6.76
CA PHE A 83 3.46 -6.26 -6.88
C PHE A 83 3.52 -5.13 -5.83
N ASP A 84 2.89 -5.33 -4.66
CA ASP A 84 3.00 -4.36 -3.56
C ASP A 84 4.47 -4.18 -3.18
N SER A 85 5.03 -3.01 -3.46
CA SER A 85 6.44 -2.67 -3.27
C SER A 85 6.94 -2.80 -1.81
N THR A 86 6.01 -2.91 -0.86
CA THR A 86 6.34 -3.10 0.56
C THR A 86 6.47 -4.56 0.96
N THR A 87 6.01 -5.48 0.12
CA THR A 87 6.01 -6.93 0.38
C THR A 87 6.60 -7.76 -0.76
N TYR A 88 6.56 -7.30 -2.00
CA TYR A 88 7.13 -8.00 -3.14
C TYR A 88 8.67 -8.09 -3.06
N PRO A 89 9.28 -9.25 -3.33
CA PRO A 89 8.67 -10.53 -3.70
C PRO A 89 8.31 -11.43 -2.49
N HIS A 90 8.38 -10.91 -1.27
CA HIS A 90 8.33 -11.67 -0.01
C HIS A 90 6.93 -11.72 0.62
N ILE A 91 5.85 -11.75 -0.20
CA ILE A 91 4.46 -11.80 0.30
C ILE A 91 4.21 -13.03 1.20
N GLN A 92 4.90 -14.16 0.94
CA GLN A 92 4.75 -15.36 1.73
C GLN A 92 5.17 -15.16 3.19
N GLU A 93 6.22 -14.40 3.46
CA GLU A 93 6.63 -14.07 4.83
C GLU A 93 5.54 -13.30 5.57
N ARG A 94 4.79 -12.44 4.86
CA ARG A 94 3.65 -11.74 5.42
C ARG A 94 2.49 -12.68 5.75
N ILE A 95 2.19 -13.61 4.87
CA ILE A 95 1.15 -14.64 5.08
C ILE A 95 1.48 -15.49 6.29
N ASP A 96 2.71 -15.96 6.39
CA ASP A 96 3.19 -16.80 7.49
C ASP A 96 3.11 -16.08 8.83
N LEU A 97 3.44 -14.79 8.85
CA LEU A 97 3.33 -13.95 10.04
C LEU A 97 1.89 -13.89 10.58
N PHE A 98 0.90 -13.70 9.71
CA PHE A 98 -0.49 -13.66 10.13
C PHE A 98 -1.02 -15.04 10.54
N ARG A 99 -0.67 -16.09 9.79
CA ARG A 99 -1.09 -17.47 10.09
C ARG A 99 -0.48 -18.02 11.38
N ALA A 100 0.70 -17.55 11.75
CA ALA A 100 1.30 -17.91 13.05
C ALA A 100 0.42 -17.48 14.24
N VAL A 101 -0.42 -16.47 14.07
CA VAL A 101 -1.32 -15.97 15.12
C VAL A 101 -2.76 -16.40 14.91
N GLN A 102 -3.22 -16.41 13.66
CA GLN A 102 -4.55 -16.86 13.25
C GLN A 102 -4.40 -17.87 12.11
N PRO A 103 -4.41 -19.19 12.41
CA PRO A 103 -4.20 -20.25 11.41
C PRO A 103 -5.16 -20.17 10.21
N ASP A 104 -6.40 -19.69 10.46
CA ASP A 104 -7.43 -19.53 9.45
C ASP A 104 -7.32 -18.24 8.62
N PHE A 105 -6.24 -17.46 8.82
CA PHE A 105 -6.02 -16.25 8.06
C PHE A 105 -5.92 -16.51 6.56
N GLU A 106 -6.73 -15.81 5.78
CA GLU A 106 -6.70 -15.85 4.32
C GLU A 106 -6.09 -14.58 3.74
N MET A 107 -5.08 -14.77 2.89
CA MET A 107 -4.50 -13.69 2.07
C MET A 107 -5.05 -13.81 0.65
N ASN A 108 -5.73 -12.77 0.19
CA ASN A 108 -6.22 -12.64 -1.17
C ASN A 108 -5.28 -11.72 -1.95
N VAL A 109 -4.55 -12.29 -2.92
CA VAL A 109 -3.60 -11.52 -3.74
C VAL A 109 -4.27 -11.16 -5.06
N ILE A 110 -4.32 -9.87 -5.37
CA ILE A 110 -4.86 -9.35 -6.65
C ILE A 110 -3.71 -9.25 -7.65
N ALA A 111 -3.80 -10.02 -8.71
CA ALA A 111 -2.78 -10.08 -9.77
C ALA A 111 -2.61 -8.73 -10.47
N GLY A 112 -1.37 -8.39 -10.81
CA GLY A 112 -1.03 -7.19 -11.57
C GLY A 112 -1.15 -5.87 -10.81
N ALA A 113 -1.50 -5.86 -9.52
CA ALA A 113 -1.70 -4.64 -8.73
C ALA A 113 -0.55 -4.37 -7.76
N GLY A 114 -0.27 -3.09 -7.52
CA GLY A 114 0.71 -2.60 -6.56
C GLY A 114 0.14 -2.35 -5.16
N HIS A 115 0.79 -1.45 -4.43
CA HIS A 115 0.44 -1.12 -3.04
C HIS A 115 -0.95 -0.48 -2.90
N TRP A 116 -1.36 0.36 -3.83
CA TRP A 116 -2.72 0.93 -3.85
C TRP A 116 -3.70 0.00 -4.57
N VAL A 117 -3.76 -1.25 -4.16
CA VAL A 117 -4.58 -2.30 -4.80
C VAL A 117 -6.05 -1.91 -4.96
N ALA A 118 -6.63 -1.23 -3.97
CA ALA A 118 -8.02 -0.76 -4.01
C ALA A 118 -8.26 0.34 -5.07
N TYR A 119 -7.21 1.09 -5.42
CA TYR A 119 -7.26 2.10 -6.49
C TYR A 119 -6.97 1.48 -7.85
N GLU A 120 -5.90 0.72 -7.94
CA GLU A 120 -5.35 0.19 -9.19
C GLU A 120 -6.22 -0.91 -9.79
N ALA A 121 -6.80 -1.78 -8.95
CA ALA A 121 -7.63 -2.90 -9.34
C ALA A 121 -8.99 -2.87 -8.61
N ALA A 122 -9.68 -1.72 -8.65
CA ALA A 122 -10.88 -1.43 -7.86
C ALA A 122 -11.99 -2.49 -7.99
N GLU A 123 -12.26 -2.98 -9.20
CA GLU A 123 -13.30 -4.00 -9.44
C GLU A 123 -12.94 -5.32 -8.74
N ALA A 124 -11.74 -5.82 -8.95
CA ALA A 124 -11.27 -7.07 -8.34
C ALA A 124 -11.16 -6.94 -6.81
N PHE A 125 -10.67 -5.79 -6.32
CA PHE A 125 -10.60 -5.49 -4.90
C PHE A 125 -11.98 -5.47 -4.26
N ASN A 126 -12.95 -4.76 -4.84
CA ASN A 126 -14.31 -4.64 -4.31
C ASN A 126 -15.04 -5.99 -4.32
N ALA A 127 -14.91 -6.76 -5.40
CA ALA A 127 -15.49 -8.10 -5.47
C ALA A 127 -14.94 -9.00 -4.34
N LYS A 128 -13.64 -8.98 -4.12
CA LYS A 128 -13.01 -9.76 -3.05
C LYS A 128 -13.39 -9.24 -1.66
N LEU A 129 -13.47 -7.94 -1.47
CA LEU A 129 -13.90 -7.34 -0.21
C LEU A 129 -15.32 -7.75 0.18
N ILE A 130 -16.26 -7.73 -0.78
CA ILE A 130 -17.64 -8.17 -0.57
C ILE A 130 -17.69 -9.66 -0.19
N GLU A 131 -16.93 -10.51 -0.87
CA GLU A 131 -16.81 -11.92 -0.55
C GLU A 131 -16.31 -12.15 0.88
N VAL A 132 -15.27 -11.45 1.28
CA VAL A 132 -14.66 -11.56 2.63
C VAL A 132 -15.62 -11.09 3.72
N LEU A 133 -16.36 -10.00 3.49
CA LEU A 133 -17.32 -9.44 4.46
C LEU A 133 -18.65 -10.20 4.52
N GLY A 134 -18.98 -10.97 3.49
CA GLY A 134 -20.22 -11.76 3.40
C GLY A 134 -20.13 -13.16 4.03
N ARG A 135 -18.99 -13.52 4.60
CA ARG A 135 -18.72 -14.82 5.25
C ARG A 135 -19.19 -14.88 6.69
#